data_026a0ab787a21c9b5a0ad1622fd87271
#
_entry.id   026a0ab787a21c9b5a0ad1622fd87271
#
_cell.length_a   1.000
_cell.length_b   1.000
_cell.length_c   1.000
_cell.angle_alpha   90.00
_cell.angle_beta   90.00
_cell.angle_gamma   90.00
#
_symmetry.space_group_name_H-M   'P 1'
#
loop_
_entity.id
_entity.type
_entity.pdbx_description
1 polymer ?
#
loop_
_entity_poly.entity_id
_entity_poly.type
_entity_poly.pdbx_seq_one_letter_code
_entity_poly.pdbx_strand_id
1 'polypeptide(L)'
;MVTTNVGAGNFFVKTQDPFGEWSDPIMLPEVTGIDPSFFFDEDGKAYLVNNDDAPDNKPEYSGHRTIRVQEFDVNADKTVGPRKILVNKGARPEDKPIWIEGPHLYKINGNYFLMSAEGGTAGWHSEVIFRGDSPTGKFTPWKNNPILTQRQLDAERPIR
;
A
#
# COMPACT_ATOMS: atom_id res chain seq x y z
N MET A 1 -3.37 -14.62 2.43
CA MET A 1 -2.32 -13.73 2.98
C MET A 1 -1.35 -13.38 1.86
N VAL A 2 -0.95 -12.12 1.72
CA VAL A 2 0.01 -11.65 0.71
C VAL A 2 1.16 -10.92 1.41
N THR A 3 2.38 -11.03 0.88
CA THR A 3 3.58 -10.40 1.46
C THR A 3 4.71 -10.33 0.44
N THR A 4 5.83 -9.73 0.84
CA THR A 4 7.08 -9.65 0.08
C THR A 4 8.15 -10.53 0.73
N ASN A 5 8.79 -11.37 -0.07
CA ASN A 5 10.08 -11.96 0.28
C ASN A 5 11.18 -11.15 -0.42
N VAL A 6 12.07 -10.55 0.35
CA VAL A 6 13.12 -9.63 -0.19
C VAL A 6 14.00 -10.30 -1.25
N GLY A 7 14.21 -11.62 -1.15
CA GLY A 7 15.02 -12.36 -2.11
C GLY A 7 14.26 -12.98 -3.29
N ALA A 8 12.92 -13.11 -3.18
CA ALA A 8 12.10 -13.83 -4.16
C ALA A 8 10.97 -12.98 -4.77
N GLY A 9 10.64 -11.83 -4.20
CA GLY A 9 9.56 -10.95 -4.67
C GLY A 9 8.24 -11.15 -3.95
N ASN A 10 7.18 -10.61 -4.53
CA ASN A 10 5.83 -10.65 -3.95
C ASN A 10 5.18 -12.01 -4.21
N PHE A 11 4.45 -12.51 -3.22
CA PHE A 11 3.70 -13.76 -3.32
C PHE A 11 2.51 -13.76 -2.37
N PHE A 12 1.59 -14.68 -2.57
CA PHE A 12 0.51 -14.92 -1.62
C PHE A 12 0.30 -16.44 -1.39
N VAL A 13 -0.40 -16.72 -0.30
CA VAL A 13 -0.92 -18.06 0.03
C VAL A 13 -2.40 -17.94 0.33
N LYS A 14 -3.16 -19.00 0.07
CA LYS A 14 -4.60 -19.05 0.28
C LYS A 14 -5.04 -20.30 1.04
N THR A 15 -6.14 -20.19 1.77
CA THR A 15 -6.78 -21.28 2.47
C THR A 15 -8.27 -20.98 2.61
N GLN A 16 -9.08 -22.02 2.79
CA GLN A 16 -10.49 -21.91 3.16
C GLN A 16 -10.69 -21.86 4.67
N ASP A 17 -9.71 -22.39 5.42
CA ASP A 17 -9.70 -22.39 6.88
C ASP A 17 -8.37 -21.83 7.37
N PRO A 18 -8.35 -20.64 8.03
CA PRO A 18 -7.11 -20.03 8.51
C PRO A 18 -6.37 -20.85 9.57
N PHE A 19 -7.03 -21.84 10.20
CA PHE A 19 -6.43 -22.80 11.14
C PHE A 19 -6.02 -24.11 10.49
N GLY A 20 -6.36 -24.32 9.20
CA GLY A 20 -6.02 -25.49 8.41
C GLY A 20 -4.75 -25.33 7.59
N GLU A 21 -4.64 -26.16 6.57
CA GLU A 21 -3.51 -26.11 5.63
C GLU A 21 -3.62 -24.92 4.68
N TRP A 22 -2.49 -24.29 4.40
CA TRP A 22 -2.34 -23.22 3.43
C TRP A 22 -1.76 -23.75 2.13
N SER A 23 -2.07 -23.11 1.02
CA SER A 23 -1.47 -23.42 -0.27
C SER A 23 0.04 -23.19 -0.25
N ASP A 24 0.75 -23.82 -1.20
CA ASP A 24 2.10 -23.39 -1.55
C ASP A 24 2.11 -21.89 -1.97
N PRO A 25 3.25 -21.21 -1.82
CA PRO A 25 3.38 -19.82 -2.27
C PRO A 25 3.09 -19.67 -3.76
N ILE A 26 2.19 -18.75 -4.09
CA ILE A 26 1.87 -18.34 -5.47
C ILE A 26 2.59 -17.04 -5.73
N MET A 27 3.60 -17.08 -6.59
CA MET A 27 4.43 -15.92 -6.91
C MET A 27 3.71 -14.93 -7.82
N LEU A 28 3.96 -13.64 -7.60
CA LEU A 28 3.46 -12.51 -8.39
C LEU A 28 4.63 -11.77 -9.07
N PRO A 29 5.29 -12.39 -10.06
CA PRO A 29 6.51 -11.83 -10.64
C PRO A 29 6.28 -10.51 -11.39
N GLU A 30 5.04 -10.22 -11.78
CA GLU A 30 4.63 -8.97 -12.42
C GLU A 30 4.44 -7.80 -11.44
N VAL A 31 4.39 -8.08 -10.13
CA VAL A 31 4.20 -7.07 -9.08
C VAL A 31 5.56 -6.69 -8.52
N THR A 32 6.10 -5.56 -8.99
CA THR A 32 7.33 -4.96 -8.45
C THR A 32 7.06 -4.21 -7.14
N GLY A 33 8.11 -3.85 -6.41
CA GLY A 33 7.98 -3.14 -5.14
C GLY A 33 7.71 -4.07 -3.97
N ILE A 34 7.16 -3.53 -2.87
CA ILE A 34 6.96 -4.23 -1.59
C ILE A 34 5.59 -3.95 -0.99
N ASP A 35 5.31 -4.55 0.15
CA ASP A 35 4.11 -4.34 0.99
C ASP A 35 2.78 -4.52 0.24
N PRO A 36 2.57 -5.64 -0.45
CA PRO A 36 1.31 -5.87 -1.12
C PRO A 36 0.19 -6.13 -0.12
N SER A 37 -1.00 -5.60 -0.42
CA SER A 37 -2.24 -5.96 0.27
C SER A 37 -3.36 -6.19 -0.73
N PHE A 38 -4.29 -7.07 -0.39
CA PHE A 38 -5.50 -7.27 -1.16
C PHE A 38 -6.65 -6.43 -0.62
N PHE A 39 -7.45 -5.91 -1.54
CA PHE A 39 -8.74 -5.32 -1.26
C PHE A 39 -9.80 -6.05 -2.09
N PHE A 40 -10.86 -6.52 -1.43
CA PHE A 40 -12.01 -7.18 -2.06
C PHE A 40 -13.20 -6.25 -1.97
N ASP A 41 -13.71 -5.81 -3.12
CA ASP A 41 -14.84 -4.89 -3.17
C ASP A 41 -16.18 -5.64 -3.18
N GLU A 42 -17.24 -4.94 -2.80
CA GLU A 42 -18.61 -5.46 -2.74
C GLU A 42 -19.18 -5.82 -4.12
N ASP A 43 -18.62 -5.29 -5.20
CA ASP A 43 -18.96 -5.62 -6.59
C ASP A 43 -18.38 -6.96 -7.07
N GLY A 44 -17.64 -7.67 -6.19
CA GLY A 44 -16.99 -8.95 -6.48
C GLY A 44 -15.61 -8.84 -7.11
N LYS A 45 -15.10 -7.62 -7.33
CA LYS A 45 -13.74 -7.40 -7.82
C LYS A 45 -12.73 -7.42 -6.69
N ALA A 46 -11.53 -7.85 -7.03
CA ALA A 46 -10.37 -7.78 -6.15
C ALA A 46 -9.30 -6.86 -6.74
N TYR A 47 -8.54 -6.24 -5.85
CA TYR A 47 -7.44 -5.35 -6.19
C TYR A 47 -6.23 -5.67 -5.34
N LEU A 48 -5.05 -5.55 -5.93
CA LEU A 48 -3.79 -5.59 -5.22
C LEU A 48 -3.23 -4.16 -5.20
N VAL A 49 -2.90 -3.68 -4.01
CA VAL A 49 -2.20 -2.41 -3.81
C VAL A 49 -0.85 -2.67 -3.19
N ASN A 50 0.16 -1.88 -3.57
CA ASN A 50 1.50 -2.02 -3.02
C ASN A 50 2.32 -0.74 -3.18
N ASN A 51 3.40 -0.64 -2.41
CA ASN A 51 4.45 0.35 -2.58
C ASN A 51 5.33 -0.02 -3.78
N ASP A 52 5.74 0.98 -4.57
CA ASP A 52 6.65 0.78 -5.69
C ASP A 52 7.54 2.01 -5.92
N ASP A 53 8.49 1.87 -6.83
CA ASP A 53 9.40 2.93 -7.20
C ASP A 53 8.67 4.13 -7.82
N ALA A 54 9.37 5.26 -7.84
CA ALA A 54 8.94 6.49 -8.50
C ALA A 54 8.55 6.22 -9.98
N PRO A 55 7.68 7.05 -10.58
CA PRO A 55 7.31 6.91 -11.98
C PRO A 55 8.54 6.83 -12.87
N ASP A 56 8.54 5.91 -13.84
CA ASP A 56 9.64 5.66 -14.79
C ASP A 56 11.00 5.37 -14.13
N ASN A 57 11.00 4.94 -12.87
CA ASN A 57 12.21 4.76 -12.04
C ASN A 57 13.07 6.05 -11.95
N LYS A 58 12.40 7.21 -11.98
CA LYS A 58 13.05 8.53 -11.88
C LYS A 58 12.64 9.25 -10.60
N PRO A 59 13.26 8.92 -9.45
CA PRO A 59 12.95 9.59 -8.20
C PRO A 59 13.40 11.05 -8.25
N GLU A 60 12.54 11.97 -7.81
CA GLU A 60 12.87 13.39 -7.71
C GLU A 60 13.71 13.69 -6.45
N TYR A 61 13.70 12.80 -5.47
CA TYR A 61 14.48 12.87 -4.23
C TYR A 61 14.65 11.46 -3.63
N SER A 62 15.60 11.32 -2.71
CA SER A 62 15.81 10.04 -2.01
C SER A 62 14.60 9.66 -1.18
N GLY A 63 14.09 8.44 -1.35
CA GLY A 63 12.88 7.97 -0.67
C GLY A 63 11.56 8.32 -1.38
N HIS A 64 11.61 8.90 -2.60
CA HIS A 64 10.43 9.07 -3.42
C HIS A 64 9.86 7.71 -3.85
N ARG A 65 8.64 7.41 -3.39
CA ARG A 65 7.89 6.18 -3.68
C ARG A 65 6.49 6.49 -4.19
N THR A 66 5.82 5.46 -4.69
CA THR A 66 4.43 5.51 -5.14
C THR A 66 3.61 4.41 -4.49
N ILE A 67 2.32 4.64 -4.28
CA ILE A 67 1.36 3.56 -4.05
C ILE A 67 0.65 3.27 -5.37
N ARG A 68 0.67 2.02 -5.75
CA ARG A 68 0.04 1.54 -6.98
C ARG A 68 -1.08 0.55 -6.69
N VAL A 69 -2.01 0.46 -7.62
CA VAL A 69 -3.13 -0.49 -7.59
C VAL A 69 -3.26 -1.17 -8.94
N GLN A 70 -3.67 -2.42 -8.91
CA GLN A 70 -4.04 -3.18 -10.10
C GLN A 70 -5.19 -4.14 -9.76
N GLU A 71 -6.11 -4.37 -10.69
CA GLU A 71 -7.16 -5.38 -10.52
C GLU A 71 -6.52 -6.77 -10.44
N PHE A 72 -7.08 -7.63 -9.60
CA PHE A 72 -6.60 -8.99 -9.36
C PHE A 72 -7.69 -10.01 -9.73
N ASP A 73 -7.39 -10.92 -10.62
CA ASP A 73 -8.27 -12.03 -10.96
C ASP A 73 -8.06 -13.18 -9.97
N VAL A 74 -9.02 -13.35 -9.07
CA VAL A 74 -8.97 -14.38 -8.02
C VAL A 74 -9.08 -15.82 -8.55
N ASN A 75 -9.56 -16.01 -9.78
CA ASN A 75 -9.66 -17.31 -10.41
C ASN A 75 -8.37 -17.69 -11.15
N ALA A 76 -7.72 -16.69 -11.73
CA ALA A 76 -6.48 -16.85 -12.46
C ALA A 76 -5.23 -16.65 -11.58
N ASP A 77 -5.41 -16.24 -10.31
CA ASP A 77 -4.34 -15.97 -9.34
C ASP A 77 -3.29 -14.98 -9.84
N LYS A 78 -3.70 -13.91 -10.53
CA LYS A 78 -2.81 -12.91 -11.13
C LYS A 78 -3.42 -11.53 -11.23
N THR A 79 -2.58 -10.53 -11.38
CA THR A 79 -3.04 -9.17 -11.69
C THR A 79 -3.50 -9.07 -13.15
N VAL A 80 -4.49 -8.21 -13.39
CA VAL A 80 -5.08 -7.97 -14.72
C VAL A 80 -5.31 -6.48 -14.96
N GLY A 81 -5.35 -6.10 -16.24
CA GLY A 81 -5.58 -4.70 -16.61
C GLY A 81 -4.40 -3.77 -16.28
N PRO A 82 -4.61 -2.44 -16.41
CA PRO A 82 -3.55 -1.47 -16.21
C PRO A 82 -3.22 -1.25 -14.72
N ARG A 83 -1.92 -1.18 -14.41
CA ARG A 83 -1.43 -0.77 -13.11
C ARG A 83 -1.46 0.76 -13.00
N LYS A 84 -2.12 1.29 -11.97
CA LYS A 84 -2.32 2.73 -11.77
C LYS A 84 -1.60 3.22 -10.51
N ILE A 85 -1.17 4.48 -10.53
CA ILE A 85 -0.64 5.17 -9.36
C ILE A 85 -1.83 5.82 -8.62
N LEU A 86 -2.01 5.47 -7.35
CA LEU A 86 -2.98 6.10 -6.45
C LEU A 86 -2.38 7.31 -5.75
N VAL A 87 -1.15 7.16 -5.26
CA VAL A 87 -0.41 8.22 -4.56
C VAL A 87 1.00 8.28 -5.13
N ASN A 88 1.45 9.50 -5.42
CA ASN A 88 2.81 9.81 -5.83
C ASN A 88 3.45 10.70 -4.77
N LYS A 89 4.58 10.28 -4.22
CA LYS A 89 5.39 10.94 -3.18
C LYS A 89 4.86 10.77 -1.75
N GLY A 90 3.58 10.99 -1.47
CA GLY A 90 2.99 10.90 -0.12
C GLY A 90 1.90 11.94 0.13
N ALA A 91 1.55 12.15 1.40
CA ALA A 91 0.41 12.98 1.79
C ALA A 91 0.63 14.48 1.54
N ARG A 92 1.87 14.95 1.60
CA ARG A 92 2.28 16.34 1.33
C ARG A 92 3.49 16.34 0.40
N PRO A 93 3.29 16.24 -0.91
CA PRO A 93 4.39 16.15 -1.89
C PRO A 93 5.42 17.28 -1.81
N GLU A 94 4.98 18.48 -1.40
CA GLU A 94 5.82 19.67 -1.20
C GLU A 94 6.87 19.50 -0.10
N ASP A 95 6.56 18.70 0.92
CA ASP A 95 7.46 18.39 2.04
C ASP A 95 8.46 17.28 1.71
N LYS A 96 8.35 16.70 0.49
CA LYS A 96 9.17 15.55 0.04
C LYS A 96 9.19 14.39 1.04
N PRO A 97 8.02 13.88 1.47
CA PRO A 97 7.98 12.77 2.41
C PRO A 97 8.66 11.54 1.81
N ILE A 98 9.37 10.81 2.66
CA ILE A 98 10.09 9.61 2.23
C ILE A 98 9.27 8.36 2.52
N TRP A 99 9.42 7.36 1.64
CA TRP A 99 8.95 5.99 1.81
C TRP A 99 7.47 5.92 2.21
N ILE A 100 6.57 6.38 1.32
CA ILE A 100 5.17 6.00 1.46
C ILE A 100 5.04 4.49 1.19
N GLU A 101 4.54 3.72 2.16
CA GLU A 101 4.57 2.26 2.17
C GLU A 101 3.41 1.66 2.95
N GLY A 102 3.32 0.31 3.04
CA GLY A 102 2.29 -0.39 3.81
C GLY A 102 0.85 -0.03 3.43
N PRO A 103 0.46 0.03 2.14
CA PRO A 103 -0.86 0.52 1.77
C PRO A 103 -1.96 -0.49 2.07
N HIS A 104 -3.09 -0.01 2.60
CA HIS A 104 -4.32 -0.76 2.76
C HIS A 104 -5.51 0.05 2.26
N LEU A 105 -6.34 -0.55 1.40
CA LEU A 105 -7.62 0.01 0.95
C LEU A 105 -8.77 -0.45 1.83
N TYR A 106 -9.68 0.46 2.09
CA TYR A 106 -10.94 0.22 2.81
C TYR A 106 -12.09 0.88 2.08
N LYS A 107 -13.30 0.31 2.19
CA LYS A 107 -14.55 0.92 1.76
C LYS A 107 -15.44 1.10 2.98
N ILE A 108 -15.82 2.35 3.27
CA ILE A 108 -16.66 2.70 4.41
C ILE A 108 -17.75 3.65 3.95
N ASN A 109 -19.00 3.26 4.11
CA ASN A 109 -20.16 4.05 3.69
C ASN A 109 -20.06 4.54 2.24
N GLY A 110 -19.65 3.65 1.32
CA GLY A 110 -19.52 3.93 -0.11
C GLY A 110 -18.31 4.79 -0.52
N ASN A 111 -17.46 5.19 0.44
CA ASN A 111 -16.22 5.93 0.16
C ASN A 111 -15.02 5.00 0.29
N TYR A 112 -14.00 5.23 -0.53
CA TYR A 112 -12.76 4.49 -0.46
C TYR A 112 -11.72 5.28 0.34
N PHE A 113 -11.02 4.58 1.21
CA PHE A 113 -9.93 5.14 2.02
C PHE A 113 -8.68 4.32 1.78
N LEU A 114 -7.57 5.01 1.57
CA LEU A 114 -6.26 4.41 1.51
C LEU A 114 -5.49 4.86 2.75
N MET A 115 -5.05 3.92 3.57
CA MET A 115 -4.13 4.14 4.68
C MET A 115 -2.73 3.70 4.23
N SER A 116 -1.72 4.45 4.66
CA SER A 116 -0.32 4.15 4.35
C SER A 116 0.59 4.75 5.40
N ALA A 117 1.71 4.08 5.65
CA ALA A 117 2.80 4.64 6.42
C ALA A 117 3.65 5.58 5.57
N GLU A 118 4.27 6.59 6.18
CA GLU A 118 5.33 7.42 5.59
C GLU A 118 6.35 7.87 6.63
N GLY A 119 7.54 8.28 6.20
CA GLY A 119 8.61 8.78 7.08
C GLY A 119 9.59 7.72 7.52
N GLY A 120 9.49 6.49 7.01
CA GLY A 120 10.34 5.36 7.37
C GLY A 120 10.07 4.82 8.77
N THR A 121 10.88 3.85 9.21
CA THR A 121 10.69 3.10 10.46
C THR A 121 11.36 3.73 11.69
N ALA A 122 11.67 5.03 11.65
CA ALA A 122 12.32 5.76 12.73
C ALA A 122 11.38 6.85 13.33
N GLY A 123 11.94 7.85 13.99
CA GLY A 123 11.18 8.90 14.69
C GLY A 123 10.22 9.74 13.83
N TRP A 124 10.39 9.71 12.52
CA TRP A 124 9.51 10.39 11.57
C TRP A 124 8.34 9.53 11.06
N HIS A 125 8.27 8.28 11.51
CA HIS A 125 7.18 7.36 11.14
C HIS A 125 5.81 7.96 11.43
N SER A 126 4.90 7.80 10.50
CA SER A 126 3.53 8.29 10.63
C SER A 126 2.57 7.51 9.75
N GLU A 127 1.33 7.47 10.18
CA GLU A 127 0.21 6.94 9.40
C GLU A 127 -0.52 8.09 8.74
N VAL A 128 -0.80 7.94 7.44
CA VAL A 128 -1.51 8.92 6.61
C VAL A 128 -2.71 8.28 5.94
N ILE A 129 -3.75 9.08 5.71
CA ILE A 129 -4.99 8.64 5.09
C ILE A 129 -5.37 9.50 3.89
N PHE A 130 -5.89 8.84 2.87
CA PHE A 130 -6.41 9.46 1.64
C PHE A 130 -7.84 8.99 1.42
N ARG A 131 -8.65 9.80 0.74
CA ARG A 131 -10.00 9.47 0.33
C ARG A 131 -10.10 9.48 -1.19
N GLY A 132 -10.80 8.48 -1.74
CA GLY A 132 -11.12 8.33 -3.16
C GLY A 132 -12.57 7.95 -3.39
N ASP A 133 -13.00 8.04 -4.65
CA ASP A 133 -14.37 7.71 -5.08
C ASP A 133 -14.46 6.30 -5.71
N SER A 134 -13.32 5.69 -5.98
CA SER A 134 -13.22 4.31 -6.50
C SER A 134 -11.86 3.71 -6.16
N PRO A 135 -11.72 2.37 -6.16
CA PRO A 135 -10.46 1.72 -5.78
C PRO A 135 -9.28 2.06 -6.72
N THR A 136 -9.57 2.48 -7.95
CA THR A 136 -8.57 2.85 -8.96
C THR A 136 -8.64 4.31 -9.38
N GLY A 137 -9.40 5.13 -8.65
CA GLY A 137 -9.59 6.55 -8.90
C GLY A 137 -8.51 7.43 -8.30
N LYS A 138 -8.80 8.74 -8.26
CA LYS A 138 -7.93 9.71 -7.61
C LYS A 138 -8.13 9.67 -6.10
N PHE A 139 -7.04 9.57 -5.35
CA PHE A 139 -7.01 9.68 -3.91
C PHE A 139 -6.50 11.06 -3.49
N THR A 140 -7.23 11.71 -2.58
CA THR A 140 -6.90 13.03 -2.03
C THR A 140 -6.50 12.87 -0.57
N PRO A 141 -5.34 13.39 -0.14
CA PRO A 141 -4.92 13.29 1.24
C PRO A 141 -5.85 14.08 2.16
N TRP A 142 -6.08 13.56 3.36
CA TRP A 142 -6.78 14.31 4.38
C TRP A 142 -5.93 15.49 4.87
N LYS A 143 -6.57 16.66 5.00
CA LYS A 143 -5.87 17.93 5.32
C LYS A 143 -5.12 17.91 6.66
N ASN A 144 -5.54 17.04 7.60
CA ASN A 144 -4.94 16.94 8.93
C ASN A 144 -3.98 15.73 9.06
N ASN A 145 -3.50 15.18 7.94
CA ASN A 145 -2.43 14.19 8.00
C ASN A 145 -1.18 14.75 8.72
N PRO A 146 -0.41 13.91 9.42
CA PRO A 146 -0.66 12.48 9.67
C PRO A 146 -1.75 12.24 10.71
N ILE A 147 -2.45 11.08 10.63
CA ILE A 147 -3.47 10.70 11.61
C ILE A 147 -2.87 10.06 12.86
N LEU A 148 -1.67 9.53 12.76
CA LEU A 148 -0.88 8.98 13.85
C LEU A 148 0.59 9.26 13.61
N THR A 149 1.31 9.73 14.63
CA THR A 149 2.75 9.96 14.55
C THR A 149 3.38 10.01 15.94
N GLN A 150 4.65 9.67 16.02
CA GLN A 150 5.50 9.78 17.21
C GLN A 150 6.45 10.99 17.14
N ARG A 151 6.39 11.81 16.10
CA ARG A 151 7.34 12.93 15.84
C ARG A 151 7.45 13.93 16.98
N GLN A 152 6.42 14.01 17.84
CA GLN A 152 6.33 14.97 18.95
C GLN A 152 6.55 14.32 20.32
N LEU A 153 6.88 13.02 20.36
CA LEU A 153 7.19 12.34 21.61
C LEU A 153 8.65 12.64 22.00
N ASP A 154 8.87 12.86 23.31
CA ASP A 154 10.19 13.03 23.86
C ASP A 154 11.10 11.84 23.53
N ALA A 155 12.41 12.12 23.36
CA ALA A 155 13.42 11.13 23.01
C ALA A 155 13.51 9.96 24.02
N GLU A 156 12.97 10.12 25.22
CA GLU A 156 12.93 9.11 26.27
C GLU A 156 11.81 8.07 26.10
N ARG A 157 10.87 8.29 25.17
CA ARG A 157 9.83 7.31 24.85
C ARG A 157 10.29 6.43 23.70
N PRO A 158 10.61 5.15 23.95
CA PRO A 158 11.02 4.26 22.86
C PRO A 158 9.91 4.10 21.84
N ILE A 159 10.28 4.16 20.58
CA ILE A 159 9.41 3.77 19.45
C ILE A 159 9.13 2.28 19.64
N ARG A 160 7.87 1.94 19.82
CA ARG A 160 7.40 0.54 19.92
C ARG A 160 6.61 0.18 18.67
#